data_342092c8546666ae5e71fe197b726fa8
#
_entry.id   342092c8546666ae5e71fe197b726fa8
#
_cell.length_a   1.000
_cell.length_b   1.000
_cell.length_c   1.000
_cell.angle_alpha   90.00
_cell.angle_beta   90.00
_cell.angle_gamma   90.00
#
_symmetry.space_group_name_H-M   'P 1'
#
loop_
_entity.id
_entity.type
_entity.pdbx_description
1 polymer ?
#
loop_
_entity_poly.entity_id
_entity_poly.type
_entity_poly.pdbx_seq_one_letter_code
_entity_poly.pdbx_strand_id
1 'polypeptide(L)'
;MDKRVEKIIEMMREDVRGELSLAQFAQSVNLSVWRLCHIFKADVGMPPIRYLRLLRMERAKNLLESSFLSVKEIAFQVGLNDECHFVRDFKSTYGFSPALYRTHFKNNLASKEQHNGNNGNGTANGNGDQPGKLREQLIQIAKHTALPSLHLFICLYSTL
;
A
#
# COMPACT_ATOMS: atom_id res chain seq x y z
N MET A 1 -17.93 -12.81 -0.99
CA MET A 1 -17.45 -11.95 0.12
C MET A 1 -18.65 -11.57 0.99
N ASP A 2 -18.52 -11.64 2.29
CA ASP A 2 -19.58 -11.25 3.24
C ASP A 2 -19.83 -9.73 3.15
N LYS A 3 -21.09 -9.31 3.01
CA LYS A 3 -21.47 -7.87 2.91
C LYS A 3 -20.98 -7.01 4.08
N ARG A 4 -20.81 -7.62 5.26
CA ARG A 4 -20.25 -6.95 6.43
C ARG A 4 -18.76 -6.65 6.25
N VAL A 5 -18.02 -7.57 5.63
CA VAL A 5 -16.61 -7.39 5.31
C VAL A 5 -16.45 -6.32 4.23
N GLU A 6 -17.30 -6.29 3.20
CA GLU A 6 -17.33 -5.25 2.18
C GLU A 6 -17.51 -3.86 2.80
N LYS A 7 -18.51 -3.72 3.69
CA LYS A 7 -18.76 -2.47 4.40
C LYS A 7 -17.56 -2.01 5.23
N ILE A 8 -16.88 -2.93 5.93
CA ILE A 8 -15.69 -2.59 6.72
C ILE A 8 -14.54 -2.15 5.82
N ILE A 9 -14.34 -2.79 4.68
CA ILE A 9 -13.32 -2.39 3.69
C ILE A 9 -13.60 -0.97 3.18
N GLU A 10 -14.85 -0.65 2.86
CA GLU A 10 -15.27 0.68 2.41
C GLU A 10 -14.99 1.74 3.49
N MET A 11 -15.41 1.49 4.73
CA MET A 11 -15.11 2.37 5.87
C MET A 11 -13.60 2.58 6.07
N MET A 12 -12.78 1.54 5.93
CA MET A 12 -11.32 1.64 6.03
C MET A 12 -10.70 2.47 4.89
N ARG A 13 -11.29 2.44 3.69
CA ARG A 13 -10.84 3.26 2.55
C ARG A 13 -11.20 4.73 2.71
N GLU A 14 -12.39 5.02 3.24
CA GLU A 14 -12.84 6.39 3.51
C GLU A 14 -12.02 7.03 4.63
N ASP A 15 -11.74 6.27 5.68
CA ASP A 15 -10.96 6.71 6.84
C ASP A 15 -9.60 5.98 6.93
N VAL A 16 -8.76 6.15 5.92
CA VAL A 16 -7.39 5.59 5.92
C VAL A 16 -6.56 6.14 7.07
N ARG A 17 -6.80 7.38 7.50
CA ARG A 17 -6.13 8.00 8.65
C ARG A 17 -6.40 7.25 9.94
N GLY A 18 -7.56 6.58 10.03
CA GLY A 18 -7.83 5.57 11.04
C GLY A 18 -8.11 6.15 12.40
N GLU A 19 -9.07 7.05 12.48
CA GLU A 19 -9.66 7.48 13.74
C GLU A 19 -10.53 6.37 14.37
N LEU A 20 -11.03 5.45 13.52
CA LEU A 20 -11.84 4.33 13.96
C LEU A 20 -10.98 3.17 14.47
N SER A 21 -11.31 2.70 15.66
CA SER A 21 -10.73 1.50 16.26
C SER A 21 -11.35 0.23 15.67
N LEU A 22 -10.67 -0.91 15.84
CA LEU A 22 -11.21 -2.21 15.45
C LEU A 22 -12.55 -2.54 16.13
N ALA A 23 -12.75 -2.05 17.37
CA ALA A 23 -14.01 -2.20 18.10
C ALA A 23 -15.16 -1.41 17.44
N GLN A 24 -14.89 -0.19 16.97
CA GLN A 24 -15.87 0.62 16.26
C GLN A 24 -16.24 0.02 14.90
N PHE A 25 -15.27 -0.54 14.16
CA PHE A 25 -15.57 -1.30 12.96
C PHE A 25 -16.48 -2.50 13.26
N ALA A 26 -16.18 -3.28 14.28
CA ALA A 26 -17.00 -4.43 14.68
C ALA A 26 -18.42 -4.02 15.07
N GLN A 27 -18.55 -2.94 15.83
CA GLN A 27 -19.83 -2.36 16.26
C GLN A 27 -20.68 -1.91 15.07
N SER A 28 -20.07 -1.28 14.05
CA SER A 28 -20.78 -0.78 12.86
C SER A 28 -21.49 -1.86 12.04
N VAL A 29 -21.11 -3.12 12.25
CA VAL A 29 -21.70 -4.30 11.60
C VAL A 29 -22.33 -5.29 12.60
N ASN A 30 -22.55 -4.85 13.84
CA ASN A 30 -23.13 -5.65 14.93
C ASN A 30 -22.39 -6.98 15.19
N LEU A 31 -21.05 -6.93 15.20
CA LEU A 31 -20.20 -8.07 15.50
C LEU A 31 -19.31 -7.81 16.71
N SER A 32 -18.89 -8.90 17.37
CA SER A 32 -17.74 -8.83 18.26
C SER A 32 -16.44 -8.67 17.46
N VAL A 33 -15.42 -8.08 18.07
CA VAL A 33 -14.09 -7.92 17.44
C VAL A 33 -13.53 -9.28 17.00
N TRP A 34 -13.67 -10.31 17.82
CA TRP A 34 -13.24 -11.66 17.50
C TRP A 34 -13.94 -12.19 16.24
N ARG A 35 -15.26 -12.06 16.16
CA ARG A 35 -16.04 -12.52 15.00
C ARG A 35 -15.67 -11.74 13.74
N LEU A 36 -15.51 -10.42 13.84
CA LEU A 36 -15.04 -9.61 12.72
C LEU A 36 -13.69 -10.09 12.20
N CYS A 37 -12.70 -10.30 13.10
CA CYS A 37 -11.38 -10.79 12.70
C CYS A 37 -11.45 -12.14 11.96
N HIS A 38 -12.30 -13.03 12.41
CA HIS A 38 -12.48 -14.35 11.79
C HIS A 38 -13.05 -14.26 10.39
N ILE A 39 -14.21 -13.61 10.21
CA ILE A 39 -14.85 -13.51 8.88
C ILE A 39 -14.00 -12.69 7.92
N PHE A 40 -13.39 -11.59 8.40
CA PHE A 40 -12.51 -10.77 7.57
C PHE A 40 -11.29 -11.56 7.09
N LYS A 41 -10.64 -12.33 7.98
CA LYS A 41 -9.50 -13.18 7.60
C LYS A 41 -9.92 -14.30 6.65
N ALA A 42 -11.11 -14.89 6.82
CA ALA A 42 -11.62 -15.92 5.92
C ALA A 42 -11.86 -15.38 4.50
N ASP A 43 -12.41 -14.17 4.39
CA ASP A 43 -12.77 -13.55 3.10
C ASP A 43 -11.58 -12.87 2.41
N VAL A 44 -10.74 -12.15 3.17
CA VAL A 44 -9.65 -11.31 2.64
C VAL A 44 -8.29 -12.00 2.71
N GLY A 45 -8.17 -13.09 3.47
CA GLY A 45 -6.92 -13.83 3.66
C GLY A 45 -6.00 -13.24 4.72
N MET A 46 -6.34 -12.09 5.33
CA MET A 46 -5.53 -11.43 6.35
C MET A 46 -6.38 -10.70 7.40
N PRO A 47 -5.82 -10.44 8.61
CA PRO A 47 -6.54 -9.69 9.65
C PRO A 47 -6.84 -8.24 9.23
N PRO A 48 -7.95 -7.63 9.75
CA PRO A 48 -8.36 -6.26 9.43
C PRO A 48 -7.27 -5.20 9.64
N ILE A 49 -6.54 -5.28 10.75
CA ILE A 49 -5.45 -4.32 11.07
C ILE A 49 -4.32 -4.39 10.04
N ARG A 50 -3.99 -5.59 9.55
CA ARG A 50 -2.97 -5.74 8.51
C ARG A 50 -3.43 -5.14 7.18
N TYR A 51 -4.70 -5.33 6.85
CA TYR A 51 -5.32 -4.74 5.66
C TYR A 51 -5.31 -3.21 5.73
N LEU A 52 -5.72 -2.62 6.86
CA LEU A 52 -5.66 -1.16 7.07
C LEU A 52 -4.23 -0.62 6.94
N ARG A 53 -3.23 -1.34 7.48
CA ARG A 53 -1.82 -0.95 7.32
C ARG A 53 -1.41 -0.90 5.84
N LEU A 54 -1.84 -1.86 5.02
CA LEU A 54 -1.55 -1.85 3.58
C LEU A 54 -2.22 -0.68 2.87
N LEU A 55 -3.48 -0.35 3.19
CA LEU A 55 -4.16 0.83 2.66
C LEU A 55 -3.42 2.13 3.00
N ARG A 56 -2.89 2.23 4.23
CA ARG A 56 -2.06 3.37 4.65
C ARG A 56 -0.78 3.48 3.83
N MET A 57 -0.11 2.36 3.57
CA MET A 57 1.11 2.33 2.75
C MET A 57 0.82 2.71 1.29
N GLU A 58 -0.29 2.23 0.74
CA GLU A 58 -0.74 2.61 -0.61
C GLU A 58 -1.05 4.12 -0.70
N ARG A 59 -1.77 4.66 0.27
CA ARG A 59 -2.04 6.11 0.33
C ARG A 59 -0.75 6.92 0.47
N ALA A 60 0.19 6.46 1.30
CA ALA A 60 1.50 7.10 1.46
C ALA A 60 2.30 7.11 0.16
N LYS A 61 2.31 6.00 -0.58
CA LYS A 61 2.92 5.90 -1.90
C LYS A 61 2.35 6.95 -2.85
N ASN A 62 1.02 7.03 -2.97
CA ASN A 62 0.37 8.01 -3.84
C ASN A 62 0.76 9.46 -3.46
N LEU A 63 0.85 9.77 -2.15
CA LEU A 63 1.28 11.08 -1.67
C LEU A 63 2.76 11.37 -1.99
N LEU A 64 3.64 10.35 -1.92
CA LEU A 64 5.05 10.49 -2.32
C LEU A 64 5.21 10.81 -3.80
N GLU A 65 4.35 10.26 -4.64
CA GLU A 65 4.35 10.44 -6.10
C GLU A 65 3.73 11.77 -6.54
N SER A 66 2.62 12.18 -5.88
CA SER A 66 1.78 13.30 -6.32
C SER A 66 1.96 14.58 -5.52
N SER A 67 2.74 14.60 -4.42
CA SER A 67 2.87 15.76 -3.57
C SER A 67 4.33 16.08 -3.19
N PHE A 68 4.54 17.30 -2.68
CA PHE A 68 5.82 17.75 -2.13
C PHE A 68 5.91 17.62 -0.60
N LEU A 69 4.93 16.95 0.03
CA LEU A 69 4.90 16.77 1.47
C LEU A 69 6.15 16.04 1.96
N SER A 70 6.66 16.42 3.12
CA SER A 70 7.75 15.72 3.79
C SER A 70 7.32 14.29 4.20
N VAL A 71 8.29 13.42 4.45
CA VAL A 71 8.04 12.05 4.94
C VAL A 71 7.22 12.06 6.24
N LYS A 72 7.51 13.00 7.14
CA LYS A 72 6.81 13.19 8.40
C LYS A 72 5.35 13.62 8.20
N GLU A 73 5.10 14.57 7.30
CA GLU A 73 3.73 15.00 6.98
C GLU A 73 2.92 13.89 6.34
N ILE A 74 3.52 13.08 5.47
CA ILE A 74 2.87 11.92 4.87
C ILE A 74 2.53 10.89 5.95
N ALA A 75 3.49 10.57 6.85
CA ALA A 75 3.23 9.65 7.96
C ALA A 75 2.00 10.11 8.77
N PHE A 76 1.94 11.40 9.12
CA PHE A 76 0.81 11.98 9.84
C PHE A 76 -0.51 11.90 9.04
N GLN A 77 -0.48 12.19 7.74
CA GLN A 77 -1.67 12.13 6.89
C GLN A 77 -2.25 10.72 6.72
N VAL A 78 -1.41 9.69 6.81
CA VAL A 78 -1.87 8.30 6.76
C VAL A 78 -2.14 7.69 8.14
N GLY A 79 -2.17 8.53 9.20
CA GLY A 79 -2.51 8.10 10.56
C GLY A 79 -1.40 7.33 11.28
N LEU A 80 -0.15 7.61 10.95
CA LEU A 80 1.04 7.06 11.61
C LEU A 80 1.81 8.20 12.29
N ASN A 81 1.68 8.29 13.60
CA ASN A 81 2.33 9.36 14.37
C ASN A 81 3.83 9.13 14.59
N ASP A 82 4.31 7.91 14.40
CA ASP A 82 5.72 7.54 14.53
C ASP A 82 6.34 7.39 13.13
N GLU A 83 7.21 8.35 12.79
CA GLU A 83 7.92 8.37 11.50
C GLU A 83 8.84 7.15 11.34
N CYS A 84 9.48 6.68 12.42
CA CYS A 84 10.36 5.51 12.35
C CYS A 84 9.58 4.24 12.02
N HIS A 85 8.42 4.06 12.64
CA HIS A 85 7.50 2.98 12.30
C HIS A 85 7.02 3.09 10.86
N PHE A 86 6.64 4.28 10.41
CA PHE A 86 6.23 4.51 9.02
C PHE A 86 7.33 4.12 8.03
N VAL A 87 8.55 4.61 8.22
CA VAL A 87 9.70 4.33 7.32
C VAL A 87 9.98 2.83 7.25
N ARG A 88 9.94 2.12 8.38
CA ARG A 88 10.13 0.68 8.45
C ARG A 88 9.02 -0.09 7.71
N ASP A 89 7.77 0.28 7.96
CA ASP A 89 6.61 -0.34 7.33
C ASP A 89 6.59 -0.11 5.82
N PHE A 90 6.90 1.11 5.39
CA PHE A 90 7.00 1.46 3.97
C PHE A 90 8.12 0.69 3.27
N LYS A 91 9.32 0.63 3.90
CA LYS A 91 10.44 -0.15 3.37
C LYS A 91 10.12 -1.64 3.30
N SER A 92 9.44 -2.19 4.31
CA SER A 92 8.98 -3.58 4.30
C SER A 92 7.97 -3.87 3.19
N THR A 93 7.17 -2.86 2.81
CA THR A 93 6.11 -2.99 1.80
C THR A 93 6.64 -2.82 0.38
N TYR A 94 7.52 -1.85 0.15
CA TYR A 94 7.96 -1.45 -1.20
C TYR A 94 9.46 -1.69 -1.47
N GLY A 95 10.22 -2.19 -0.50
CA GLY A 95 11.66 -2.47 -0.64
C GLY A 95 12.56 -1.24 -0.43
N PHE A 96 12.03 -0.02 -0.51
CA PHE A 96 12.77 1.24 -0.38
C PHE A 96 12.23 2.09 0.75
N SER A 97 13.09 2.90 1.38
CA SER A 97 12.60 3.95 2.28
C SER A 97 11.76 4.98 1.50
N PRO A 98 10.83 5.71 2.15
CA PRO A 98 9.99 6.71 1.48
C PRO A 98 10.78 7.75 0.70
N ALA A 99 11.92 8.22 1.26
CA ALA A 99 12.78 9.20 0.61
C ALA A 99 13.44 8.64 -0.66
N LEU A 100 14.00 7.44 -0.60
CA LEU A 100 14.58 6.75 -1.75
C LEU A 100 13.52 6.45 -2.81
N TYR A 101 12.34 5.99 -2.39
CA TYR A 101 11.23 5.75 -3.30
C TYR A 101 10.88 7.00 -4.11
N ARG A 102 10.74 8.15 -3.45
CA ARG A 102 10.46 9.45 -4.13
C ARG A 102 11.55 9.83 -5.13
N THR A 103 12.82 9.62 -4.78
CA THR A 103 13.95 9.93 -5.68
C THR A 103 13.93 9.02 -6.91
N HIS A 104 13.74 7.72 -6.72
CA HIS A 104 13.63 6.76 -7.82
C HIS A 104 12.44 7.06 -8.73
N PHE A 105 11.30 7.39 -8.17
CA PHE A 105 10.10 7.73 -8.93
C PHE A 105 10.32 8.98 -9.80
N LYS A 106 10.90 10.05 -9.23
CA LYS A 106 11.21 11.28 -9.97
C LYS A 106 12.23 11.07 -11.07
N ASN A 107 13.28 10.29 -10.81
CA ASN A 107 14.31 9.98 -11.80
C ASN A 107 13.73 9.17 -12.97
N ASN A 108 12.83 8.22 -12.70
CA ASN A 108 12.16 7.43 -13.74
C ASN A 108 11.21 8.27 -14.60
N LEU A 109 10.55 9.28 -14.03
CA LEU A 109 9.76 10.23 -14.81
C LEU A 109 10.64 11.08 -15.72
N ALA A 110 11.73 11.64 -15.20
CA ALA A 110 12.67 12.46 -15.97
C ALA A 110 13.33 11.65 -17.11
N SER A 111 13.62 10.36 -16.88
CA SER A 111 14.18 9.48 -17.91
C SER A 111 13.19 9.14 -19.03
N LYS A 112 11.89 9.08 -18.72
CA LYS A 112 10.84 8.85 -19.74
C LYS A 112 10.61 10.10 -20.62
N GLU A 113 10.80 11.28 -20.09
CA GLU A 113 10.70 12.53 -20.86
C GLU A 113 11.91 12.73 -21.79
N GLN A 114 13.09 12.15 -21.46
CA GLN A 114 14.30 12.23 -22.26
C GLN A 114 14.44 11.11 -23.29
N HIS A 115 13.61 10.05 -23.24
CA HIS A 115 13.74 8.89 -24.13
C HIS A 115 13.09 9.07 -25.51
N ASN A 116 12.91 10.30 -25.98
CA ASN A 116 12.74 10.59 -27.40
C ASN A 116 14.09 10.91 -28.10
N GLY A 117 15.21 10.46 -27.53
CA GLY A 117 16.54 10.66 -28.07
C GLY A 117 17.61 9.84 -27.33
N ASN A 118 18.01 8.77 -28.01
CA ASN A 118 19.31 8.08 -27.94
C ASN A 118 19.70 7.18 -26.75
N ASN A 119 20.23 6.01 -27.11
CA ASN A 119 20.82 4.89 -26.37
C ASN A 119 21.94 5.28 -25.39
N GLY A 120 22.02 4.57 -24.25
CA GLY A 120 23.21 4.57 -23.40
C GLY A 120 23.12 3.62 -22.17
N ASN A 121 23.94 2.58 -22.16
CA ASN A 121 24.16 1.58 -21.12
C ASN A 121 24.42 2.14 -19.72
N GLY A 122 23.82 1.54 -18.70
CA GLY A 122 24.16 1.79 -17.31
C GLY A 122 23.82 0.57 -16.42
N THR A 123 24.86 -0.12 -15.98
CA THR A 123 24.83 -1.29 -15.08
C THR A 123 24.39 -0.91 -13.66
N ALA A 124 23.37 -1.57 -13.13
CA ALA A 124 22.95 -1.46 -11.75
C ALA A 124 23.39 -2.65 -10.92
N ASN A 125 24.24 -2.42 -9.91
CA ASN A 125 24.53 -3.35 -8.84
C ASN A 125 23.48 -3.18 -7.72
N GLY A 126 22.68 -4.18 -7.46
CA GLY A 126 21.69 -4.21 -6.40
C GLY A 126 21.83 -5.47 -5.54
N ASN A 127 22.18 -5.31 -4.28
CA ASN A 127 22.13 -6.38 -3.28
C ASN A 127 20.67 -6.74 -2.99
N GLY A 128 20.38 -8.04 -3.10
CA GLY A 128 19.04 -8.59 -3.04
C GLY A 128 18.46 -8.69 -1.63
N ASP A 129 17.27 -8.19 -1.52
CA ASP A 129 16.26 -8.68 -0.57
C ASP A 129 15.01 -9.00 -1.38
N GLN A 130 14.47 -10.20 -1.23
CA GLN A 130 13.48 -10.79 -2.14
C GLN A 130 12.13 -10.07 -2.12
N PRO A 131 11.70 -9.39 -3.20
CA PRO A 131 10.39 -8.75 -3.30
C PRO A 131 9.23 -9.74 -3.56
N GLY A 132 9.49 -11.05 -3.61
CA GLY A 132 8.53 -12.05 -4.08
C GLY A 132 7.31 -12.27 -3.18
N LYS A 133 7.48 -12.31 -1.86
CA LYS A 133 6.38 -12.62 -0.94
C LYS A 133 5.28 -11.56 -0.85
N LEU A 134 5.67 -10.30 -0.99
CA LEU A 134 4.72 -9.19 -0.91
C LEU A 134 3.93 -9.02 -2.21
N ARG A 135 4.58 -9.32 -3.35
CA ARG A 135 3.93 -9.34 -4.67
C ARG A 135 2.78 -10.34 -4.70
N GLU A 136 2.95 -11.54 -4.16
CA GLU A 136 1.89 -12.55 -4.08
C GLU A 136 0.75 -12.09 -3.16
N GLN A 137 1.05 -11.43 -2.05
CA GLN A 137 0.03 -10.90 -1.14
C GLN A 137 -0.77 -9.76 -1.77
N LEU A 138 -0.13 -8.85 -2.52
CA LEU A 138 -0.81 -7.79 -3.26
C LEU A 138 -1.66 -8.35 -4.41
N ILE A 139 -1.20 -9.40 -5.09
CA ILE A 139 -1.96 -10.12 -6.13
C ILE A 139 -3.20 -10.78 -5.51
N GLN A 140 -3.11 -11.37 -4.33
CA GLN A 140 -4.24 -11.95 -3.62
C GLN A 140 -5.26 -10.88 -3.22
N ILE A 141 -4.80 -9.72 -2.76
CA ILE A 141 -5.69 -8.58 -2.42
C ILE A 141 -6.38 -8.04 -3.68
N ALA A 142 -5.65 -7.91 -4.79
CA ALA A 142 -6.19 -7.45 -6.06
C ALA A 142 -7.26 -8.39 -6.64
N LYS A 143 -7.11 -9.69 -6.46
CA LYS A 143 -8.09 -10.70 -6.90
C LYS A 143 -9.40 -10.67 -6.10
N HIS A 144 -9.34 -10.26 -4.84
CA HIS A 144 -10.52 -10.23 -3.94
C HIS A 144 -11.15 -8.84 -3.83
N THR A 145 -10.44 -7.80 -4.23
CA THR A 145 -10.97 -6.44 -4.29
C THR A 145 -10.95 -6.02 -5.75
N ALA A 146 -12.11 -5.79 -6.35
CA ALA A 146 -12.22 -5.25 -7.71
C ALA A 146 -11.68 -3.81 -7.77
N LEU A 147 -10.36 -3.64 -7.59
CA LEU A 147 -9.65 -2.37 -7.71
C LEU A 147 -9.06 -2.28 -9.13
N PRO A 148 -9.63 -1.49 -10.03
CA PRO A 148 -9.12 -1.35 -11.40
C PRO A 148 -7.68 -0.80 -11.44
N SER A 149 -7.26 -0.01 -10.45
CA SER A 149 -5.91 0.55 -10.36
C SER A 149 -4.82 -0.45 -9.97
N LEU A 150 -5.15 -1.49 -9.18
CA LEU A 150 -4.17 -2.52 -8.80
C LEU A 150 -3.91 -3.52 -9.94
N HIS A 151 -4.91 -3.78 -10.79
CA HIS A 151 -4.78 -4.65 -11.95
C HIS A 151 -3.85 -4.06 -13.03
N LEU A 152 -3.89 -2.75 -13.24
CA LEU A 152 -2.98 -2.03 -14.15
C LEU A 152 -1.53 -2.08 -13.65
N PHE A 153 -1.31 -2.05 -12.34
CA PHE A 153 0.02 -2.10 -11.73
C PHE A 153 0.68 -3.48 -11.87
N ILE A 154 -0.09 -4.55 -11.76
CA ILE A 154 0.40 -5.93 -11.94
C ILE A 154 0.76 -6.18 -13.41
N CYS A 155 -0.02 -5.67 -14.37
CA CYS A 155 0.28 -5.79 -15.80
C CYS A 155 1.53 -5.02 -16.22
N LEU A 156 1.78 -3.83 -15.68
CA LEU A 156 2.96 -3.02 -16.00
C LEU A 156 4.28 -3.60 -15.44
N TYR A 157 4.22 -4.35 -14.34
CA TYR A 157 5.40 -5.00 -13.74
C TYR A 157 5.61 -6.45 -14.21
N SER A 158 4.70 -7.00 -14.99
CA SER A 158 4.82 -8.36 -15.56
C SER A 158 5.57 -8.40 -16.88
N THR A 159 5.92 -7.24 -17.44
CA THR A 159 6.60 -7.10 -18.76
C THR A 159 8.01 -6.48 -18.63
N LEU A 160 8.60 -6.48 -17.46
CA LEU A 160 10.00 -6.20 -17.18
C LEU A 160 10.57 -7.34 -16.34
#